data_7dbfba6e2ebfb1a7b8076825de033b87
#
_entry.id   7dbfba6e2ebfb1a7b8076825de033b87
#
_cell.length_a   1.000
_cell.length_b   1.000
_cell.length_c   1.000
_cell.angle_alpha   90.00
_cell.angle_beta   90.00
_cell.angle_gamma   90.00
#
_symmetry.space_group_name_H-M   'P 1'
#
loop_
_entity.id
_entity.type
_entity.pdbx_description
1 polymer ?
#
loop_
_entity_poly.entity_id
_entity_poly.type
_entity_poly.pdbx_seq_one_letter_code
_entity_poly.pdbx_strand_id
1 'polypeptide(L)'
;MNDSNLYRMMFLIRKFEERALTEFSSGKLVGTTHAYIGQEANAAGLLYHLVDGDIVWSNHRCHGHFLAYGGDANQLAAELMGKETGVVGGRGGSQHIHWKNFYSNGIQGGIVPVATGMAFAQKLDVTGKIAVVFIGDGTLGEGALYETLNLASLWSIPVLIVVEENGYAQTTPVEHGVSGNIAGRFEAFGIKTYELASSDVVEVSALAQKAIEFVRGKTAPAALILHTHRFSAHSKGDDTRDKEEVKKLRDTYDPLELHRPRIQMEERNIIEKDVMIVVDEAFKSAYDAPYPILREELK
;
A
#
# COMPACT_ATOMS: atom_id res chain seq x y z
N MET A 1 -6.92 -8.96 15.48
CA MET A 1 -8.07 -8.32 14.81
C MET A 1 -9.16 -9.36 14.62
N ASN A 2 -10.44 -8.99 14.69
CA ASN A 2 -11.50 -9.91 14.34
C ASN A 2 -11.78 -9.87 12.82
N ASP A 3 -12.44 -10.90 12.33
CA ASP A 3 -12.73 -11.05 10.89
C ASP A 3 -13.54 -9.86 10.33
N SER A 4 -14.47 -9.32 11.10
CA SER A 4 -15.31 -8.19 10.71
C SER A 4 -14.49 -6.91 10.45
N ASN A 5 -13.47 -6.64 11.26
CA ASN A 5 -12.62 -5.47 11.08
C ASN A 5 -11.69 -5.62 9.87
N LEU A 6 -11.16 -6.83 9.61
CA LEU A 6 -10.38 -7.12 8.42
C LEU A 6 -11.23 -6.93 7.16
N TYR A 7 -12.46 -7.47 7.17
CA TYR A 7 -13.40 -7.32 6.06
C TYR A 7 -13.76 -5.85 5.83
N ARG A 8 -14.12 -5.12 6.90
CA ARG A 8 -14.45 -3.69 6.82
C ARG A 8 -13.33 -2.90 6.18
N MET A 9 -12.08 -3.14 6.56
CA MET A 9 -10.94 -2.43 6.00
C MET A 9 -10.73 -2.76 4.52
N MET A 10 -10.74 -4.04 4.16
CA MET A 10 -10.61 -4.45 2.76
C MET A 10 -11.76 -3.91 1.90
N PHE A 11 -12.99 -3.93 2.42
CA PHE A 11 -14.16 -3.43 1.71
C PHE A 11 -14.13 -1.90 1.56
N LEU A 12 -13.65 -1.18 2.58
CA LEU A 12 -13.42 0.27 2.51
C LEU A 12 -12.41 0.60 1.40
N ILE A 13 -11.26 -0.07 1.37
CA ILE A 13 -10.24 0.13 0.33
C ILE A 13 -10.85 -0.14 -1.04
N ARG A 14 -11.53 -1.28 -1.23
CA ARG A 14 -12.16 -1.66 -2.49
C ARG A 14 -13.14 -0.59 -2.97
N LYS A 15 -14.07 -0.17 -2.12
CA LYS A 15 -15.12 0.78 -2.51
C LYS A 15 -14.60 2.18 -2.73
N PHE A 16 -13.61 2.59 -1.96
CA PHE A 16 -12.92 3.86 -2.19
C PHE A 16 -12.22 3.87 -3.55
N GLU A 17 -11.48 2.82 -3.88
CA GLU A 17 -10.78 2.72 -5.17
C GLU A 17 -11.73 2.60 -6.36
N GLU A 18 -12.80 1.82 -6.27
CA GLU A 18 -13.84 1.74 -7.30
C GLU A 18 -14.47 3.12 -7.56
N ARG A 19 -14.75 3.89 -6.48
CA ARG A 19 -15.25 5.26 -6.60
C ARG A 19 -14.19 6.20 -7.20
N ALA A 20 -12.94 6.12 -6.75
CA ALA A 20 -11.85 6.91 -7.30
C ALA A 20 -11.67 6.67 -8.82
N LEU A 21 -11.74 5.43 -9.28
CA LEU A 21 -11.70 5.11 -10.72
C LEU A 21 -12.87 5.71 -11.49
N THR A 22 -14.06 5.72 -10.90
CA THR A 22 -15.25 6.37 -11.51
C THR A 22 -15.06 7.88 -11.65
N GLU A 23 -14.56 8.53 -10.61
CA GLU A 23 -14.29 9.97 -10.63
C GLU A 23 -13.12 10.32 -11.56
N PHE A 24 -12.11 9.46 -11.63
CA PHE A 24 -11.01 9.60 -12.59
C PHE A 24 -11.52 9.53 -14.04
N SER A 25 -12.36 8.55 -14.35
CA SER A 25 -12.95 8.39 -15.69
C SER A 25 -13.83 9.58 -16.10
N SER A 26 -14.42 10.27 -15.12
CA SER A 26 -15.22 11.48 -15.32
C SER A 26 -14.38 12.78 -15.42
N GLY A 27 -13.03 12.67 -15.31
CA GLY A 27 -12.11 13.79 -15.39
C GLY A 27 -12.06 14.68 -14.14
N LYS A 28 -12.55 14.19 -13.01
CA LYS A 28 -12.61 14.96 -11.75
C LYS A 28 -11.42 14.79 -10.84
N LEU A 29 -10.61 13.76 -11.06
CA LEU A 29 -9.36 13.59 -10.33
C LEU A 29 -8.19 14.20 -11.08
N VAL A 30 -7.23 14.74 -10.31
CA VAL A 30 -6.03 15.38 -10.85
C VAL A 30 -4.91 14.35 -11.02
N GLY A 31 -4.22 14.41 -12.14
CA GLY A 31 -3.02 13.59 -12.40
C GLY A 31 -3.34 12.18 -12.86
N THR A 32 -2.63 11.21 -12.30
CA THR A 32 -2.74 9.78 -12.61
C THR A 32 -3.09 9.01 -11.34
N THR A 33 -4.03 8.07 -11.41
CA THR A 33 -4.40 7.22 -10.28
C THR A 33 -3.99 5.76 -10.52
N HIS A 34 -3.61 5.06 -9.45
CA HIS A 34 -3.15 3.68 -9.46
C HIS A 34 -3.93 2.91 -8.39
N ALA A 35 -5.00 2.25 -8.79
CA ALA A 35 -5.87 1.56 -7.85
C ALA A 35 -5.19 0.36 -7.16
N TYR A 36 -5.53 0.15 -5.90
CA TYR A 36 -5.02 -0.95 -5.07
C TYR A 36 -5.90 -2.21 -5.13
N ILE A 37 -6.85 -2.27 -6.06
CA ILE A 37 -7.86 -3.33 -6.20
C ILE A 37 -7.19 -4.67 -6.49
N GLY A 38 -7.47 -5.66 -5.62
CA GLY A 38 -6.91 -7.01 -5.62
C GLY A 38 -5.80 -7.24 -4.59
N GLN A 39 -5.26 -6.17 -3.99
CA GLN A 39 -4.15 -6.22 -3.03
C GLN A 39 -4.58 -5.83 -1.60
N GLU A 40 -5.87 -5.68 -1.35
CA GLU A 40 -6.42 -5.15 -0.09
C GLU A 40 -5.99 -5.95 1.13
N ALA A 41 -5.81 -7.27 0.99
CA ALA A 41 -5.35 -8.15 2.06
C ALA A 41 -3.97 -7.75 2.60
N ASN A 42 -3.08 -7.27 1.73
CA ASN A 42 -1.72 -6.88 2.12
C ASN A 42 -1.76 -5.68 3.07
N ALA A 43 -2.47 -4.62 2.70
CA ALA A 43 -2.61 -3.43 3.53
C ALA A 43 -3.34 -3.73 4.84
N ALA A 44 -4.51 -4.38 4.76
CA ALA A 44 -5.34 -4.67 5.93
C ALA A 44 -4.66 -5.65 6.89
N GLY A 45 -3.99 -6.68 6.37
CA GLY A 45 -3.34 -7.70 7.17
C GLY A 45 -2.04 -7.23 7.83
N LEU A 46 -1.28 -6.34 7.17
CA LEU A 46 0.02 -5.92 7.67
C LEU A 46 -0.08 -4.70 8.59
N LEU A 47 -0.73 -3.63 8.15
CA LEU A 47 -0.68 -2.34 8.83
C LEU A 47 -1.35 -2.36 10.21
N TYR A 48 -2.25 -3.31 10.43
CA TYR A 48 -2.85 -3.56 11.73
C TYR A 48 -1.84 -3.88 12.85
N HIS A 49 -0.69 -4.47 12.54
CA HIS A 49 0.33 -4.87 13.52
C HIS A 49 1.31 -3.75 13.87
N LEU A 50 1.20 -2.62 13.20
CA LEU A 50 2.03 -1.46 13.51
C LEU A 50 1.52 -0.76 14.78
N VAL A 51 2.44 -0.11 15.47
CA VAL A 51 2.14 0.68 16.65
C VAL A 51 2.42 2.15 16.39
N ASP A 52 1.80 3.02 17.19
CA ASP A 52 2.02 4.46 17.06
C ASP A 52 3.52 4.82 17.09
N GLY A 53 3.94 5.63 16.15
CA GLY A 53 5.35 6.00 15.94
C GLY A 53 6.10 5.13 14.93
N ASP A 54 5.57 3.98 14.50
CA ASP A 54 6.13 3.25 13.36
C ASP A 54 5.96 4.04 12.07
N ILE A 55 6.95 3.93 11.19
CA ILE A 55 7.01 4.69 9.94
C ILE A 55 6.53 3.81 8.79
N VAL A 56 5.69 4.36 7.92
CA VAL A 56 5.24 3.69 6.68
C VAL A 56 5.64 4.51 5.47
N TRP A 57 6.39 3.90 4.57
CA TRP A 57 6.64 4.39 3.22
C TRP A 57 5.88 3.54 2.20
N SER A 58 4.97 4.17 1.51
CA SER A 58 4.15 3.55 0.48
C SER A 58 4.59 3.96 -0.93
N ASN A 59 4.23 3.16 -1.90
CA ASN A 59 4.47 3.38 -3.32
C ASN A 59 3.34 4.21 -3.97
N HIS A 60 3.26 4.20 -5.30
CA HIS A 60 2.23 4.89 -6.09
C HIS A 60 0.80 4.35 -5.91
N ARG A 61 0.61 3.14 -5.30
CA ARG A 61 -0.69 2.54 -4.96
C ARG A 61 -1.05 2.77 -3.50
N CYS A 62 -0.80 3.98 -3.01
CA CYS A 62 -0.80 4.27 -1.59
C CYS A 62 -2.17 4.41 -0.93
N HIS A 63 -3.27 4.46 -1.68
CA HIS A 63 -4.60 4.71 -1.11
C HIS A 63 -5.01 3.62 -0.12
N GLY A 64 -4.85 2.34 -0.50
CA GLY A 64 -5.12 1.22 0.38
C GLY A 64 -4.25 1.24 1.63
N HIS A 65 -2.96 1.51 1.48
CA HIS A 65 -2.04 1.65 2.62
C HIS A 65 -2.42 2.83 3.53
N PHE A 66 -2.78 3.98 2.95
CA PHE A 66 -3.18 5.16 3.72
C PHE A 66 -4.42 4.90 4.56
N LEU A 67 -5.46 4.31 3.95
CA LEU A 67 -6.69 3.96 4.66
C LEU A 67 -6.44 2.92 5.76
N ALA A 68 -5.65 1.88 5.47
CA ALA A 68 -5.32 0.86 6.45
C ALA A 68 -4.40 1.35 7.58
N TYR A 69 -3.60 2.40 7.34
CA TYR A 69 -2.80 3.09 8.37
C TYR A 69 -3.68 3.96 9.30
N GLY A 70 -4.96 4.13 8.97
CA GLY A 70 -5.93 4.93 9.72
C GLY A 70 -6.13 6.34 9.16
N GLY A 71 -5.75 6.58 7.90
CA GLY A 71 -5.98 7.83 7.20
C GLY A 71 -7.48 8.09 6.95
N ASP A 72 -7.87 9.36 6.94
CA ASP A 72 -9.25 9.80 6.74
C ASP A 72 -9.63 9.73 5.26
N ALA A 73 -10.73 9.02 4.94
CA ALA A 73 -11.24 8.88 3.59
C ALA A 73 -11.70 10.23 2.99
N ASN A 74 -12.23 11.17 3.81
CA ASN A 74 -12.63 12.49 3.33
C ASN A 74 -11.40 13.30 2.86
N GLN A 75 -10.33 13.30 3.67
CA GLN A 75 -9.09 13.98 3.32
C GLN A 75 -8.42 13.35 2.10
N LEU A 76 -8.47 12.01 1.97
CA LEU A 76 -7.92 11.32 0.80
C LEU A 76 -8.72 11.68 -0.46
N ALA A 77 -10.05 11.62 -0.43
CA ALA A 77 -10.89 12.01 -1.58
C ALA A 77 -10.65 13.47 -1.98
N ALA A 78 -10.55 14.37 -1.01
CA ALA A 78 -10.24 15.77 -1.23
C ALA A 78 -8.85 15.96 -1.87
N GLU A 79 -7.84 15.21 -1.42
CA GLU A 79 -6.49 15.23 -2.01
C GLU A 79 -6.49 14.82 -3.48
N LEU A 80 -7.19 13.71 -3.81
CA LEU A 80 -7.30 13.22 -5.18
C LEU A 80 -8.01 14.21 -6.11
N MET A 81 -8.93 15.00 -5.58
CA MET A 81 -9.64 16.07 -6.31
C MET A 81 -8.89 17.41 -6.31
N GLY A 82 -7.68 17.47 -5.73
CA GLY A 82 -6.89 18.70 -5.68
C GLY A 82 -7.49 19.79 -4.78
N LYS A 83 -8.21 19.40 -3.72
CA LYS A 83 -8.91 20.32 -2.80
C LYS A 83 -8.06 20.72 -1.62
N GLU A 84 -8.28 21.94 -1.10
CA GLU A 84 -7.52 22.49 0.03
C GLU A 84 -7.64 21.63 1.31
N THR A 85 -8.77 20.95 1.50
CA THR A 85 -9.03 20.07 2.64
C THR A 85 -8.36 18.69 2.50
N GLY A 86 -7.62 18.45 1.42
CA GLY A 86 -6.86 17.22 1.21
C GLY A 86 -5.73 17.03 2.21
N VAL A 87 -5.21 15.80 2.29
CA VAL A 87 -4.18 15.38 3.25
C VAL A 87 -2.95 16.30 3.25
N VAL A 88 -2.53 16.76 2.06
CA VAL A 88 -1.42 17.70 1.85
C VAL A 88 -1.88 18.97 1.12
N GLY A 89 -3.13 19.36 1.33
CA GLY A 89 -3.72 20.58 0.78
C GLY A 89 -3.99 20.51 -0.73
N GLY A 90 -4.30 19.33 -1.28
CA GLY A 90 -4.61 19.12 -2.68
C GLY A 90 -3.42 19.20 -3.64
N ARG A 91 -2.19 19.07 -3.12
CA ARG A 91 -0.94 19.26 -3.88
C ARG A 91 -0.23 17.97 -4.22
N GLY A 92 -0.44 16.91 -3.42
CA GLY A 92 0.23 15.62 -3.58
C GLY A 92 -0.48 14.70 -4.57
N GLY A 93 -1.78 14.91 -4.77
CA GLY A 93 -2.61 14.05 -5.61
C GLY A 93 -2.59 12.60 -5.15
N SER A 94 -2.58 11.67 -6.12
CA SER A 94 -2.68 10.23 -5.86
C SER A 94 -1.40 9.59 -5.31
N GLN A 95 -0.23 10.23 -5.37
CA GLN A 95 1.05 9.54 -5.14
C GLN A 95 1.94 10.14 -4.07
N HIS A 96 1.69 11.39 -3.64
CA HIS A 96 2.57 12.12 -2.75
C HIS A 96 1.83 12.54 -1.48
N ILE A 97 1.50 11.55 -0.65
CA ILE A 97 0.74 11.73 0.59
C ILE A 97 1.71 11.73 1.78
N HIS A 98 1.51 12.67 2.67
CA HIS A 98 2.18 12.70 3.97
C HIS A 98 1.15 12.97 5.07
N TRP A 99 1.10 12.09 6.06
CA TRP A 99 0.25 12.23 7.23
C TRP A 99 0.84 11.49 8.42
N LYS A 100 1.16 12.19 9.49
CA LYS A 100 1.88 11.62 10.64
C LYS A 100 3.19 10.95 10.17
N ASN A 101 3.34 9.64 10.44
CA ASN A 101 4.48 8.83 10.01
C ASN A 101 4.19 8.02 8.74
N PHE A 102 3.15 8.38 7.99
CA PHE A 102 2.85 7.81 6.68
C PHE A 102 3.36 8.73 5.57
N TYR A 103 4.07 8.16 4.63
CA TYR A 103 4.65 8.83 3.47
C TYR A 103 4.39 8.00 2.21
N SER A 104 4.20 8.64 1.06
CA SER A 104 4.14 7.95 -0.21
C SER A 104 4.83 8.71 -1.33
N ASN A 105 5.37 7.96 -2.31
CA ASN A 105 6.00 8.53 -3.49
C ASN A 105 5.94 7.55 -4.67
N GLY A 106 5.80 8.08 -5.89
CA GLY A 106 5.81 7.31 -7.12
C GLY A 106 7.19 6.79 -7.54
N ILE A 107 8.28 7.33 -6.98
CA ILE A 107 9.67 6.93 -7.32
C ILE A 107 10.09 5.79 -6.38
N GLN A 108 9.72 4.56 -6.72
CA GLN A 108 9.83 3.42 -5.82
C GLN A 108 11.25 3.08 -5.39
N GLY A 109 12.22 3.09 -6.31
CA GLY A 109 13.63 2.85 -5.97
C GLY A 109 14.18 3.89 -5.00
N GLY A 110 13.69 5.14 -5.08
CA GLY A 110 14.10 6.23 -4.20
C GLY A 110 13.51 6.17 -2.78
N ILE A 111 12.37 5.52 -2.56
CA ILE A 111 11.75 5.47 -1.23
C ILE A 111 12.46 4.51 -0.26
N VAL A 112 13.12 3.47 -0.77
CA VAL A 112 13.76 2.45 0.09
C VAL A 112 14.90 3.03 0.92
N PRO A 113 15.88 3.77 0.34
CA PRO A 113 16.92 4.41 1.12
C PRO A 113 16.39 5.44 2.12
N VAL A 114 15.34 6.19 1.76
CA VAL A 114 14.72 7.17 2.67
C VAL A 114 14.07 6.49 3.87
N ALA A 115 13.24 5.46 3.63
CA ALA A 115 12.62 4.66 4.69
C ALA A 115 13.67 4.03 5.62
N THR A 116 14.74 3.49 5.01
CA THR A 116 15.85 2.88 5.77
C THR A 116 16.61 3.91 6.60
N GLY A 117 16.83 5.12 6.05
CA GLY A 117 17.44 6.23 6.82
C GLY A 117 16.59 6.65 8.01
N MET A 118 15.25 6.71 7.84
CA MET A 118 14.33 6.99 8.95
C MET A 118 14.32 5.87 10.00
N ALA A 119 14.36 4.60 9.58
CA ALA A 119 14.51 3.46 10.50
C ALA A 119 15.84 3.52 11.25
N PHE A 120 16.92 3.95 10.58
CA PHE A 120 18.21 4.13 11.23
C PHE A 120 18.18 5.22 12.30
N ALA A 121 17.50 6.33 12.05
CA ALA A 121 17.28 7.37 13.08
C ALA A 121 16.53 6.79 14.29
N GLN A 122 15.45 6.00 14.07
CA GLN A 122 14.72 5.34 15.17
C GLN A 122 15.63 4.40 16.00
N LYS A 123 16.56 3.73 15.31
CA LYS A 123 17.55 2.88 16.00
C LYS A 123 18.52 3.69 16.84
N LEU A 124 19.06 4.81 16.31
CA LEU A 124 19.99 5.69 17.02
C LEU A 124 19.32 6.34 18.24
N ASP A 125 18.07 6.73 18.12
CA ASP A 125 17.26 7.31 19.20
C ASP A 125 16.70 6.27 20.17
N VAL A 126 16.97 4.96 19.93
CA VAL A 126 16.54 3.84 20.78
C VAL A 126 15.03 3.82 21.06
N THR A 127 14.22 4.24 20.09
CA THR A 127 12.76 4.37 20.25
C THR A 127 12.01 3.02 20.26
N GLY A 128 12.63 1.95 19.75
CA GLY A 128 11.99 0.66 19.51
C GLY A 128 11.01 0.65 18.33
N LYS A 129 10.95 1.76 17.56
CA LYS A 129 10.11 1.86 16.37
C LYS A 129 10.82 1.31 15.14
N ILE A 130 10.02 0.91 14.15
CA ILE A 130 10.49 0.36 12.89
C ILE A 130 10.01 1.21 11.71
N ALA A 131 10.61 1.03 10.54
CA ALA A 131 10.01 1.48 9.30
C ALA A 131 9.56 0.29 8.45
N VAL A 132 8.42 0.46 7.77
CA VAL A 132 7.90 -0.45 6.76
C VAL A 132 7.90 0.28 5.43
N VAL A 133 8.46 -0.33 4.38
CA VAL A 133 8.46 0.24 3.03
C VAL A 133 7.85 -0.75 2.05
N PHE A 134 6.82 -0.30 1.31
CA PHE A 134 6.13 -1.09 0.30
C PHE A 134 6.72 -0.79 -1.09
N ILE A 135 7.13 -1.83 -1.78
CA ILE A 135 7.65 -1.76 -3.17
C ILE A 135 6.93 -2.76 -4.05
N GLY A 136 6.89 -2.50 -5.34
CA GLY A 136 6.49 -3.48 -6.34
C GLY A 136 7.69 -4.26 -6.89
N ASP A 137 7.40 -5.32 -7.66
CA ASP A 137 8.40 -6.15 -8.33
C ASP A 137 9.33 -5.35 -9.26
N GLY A 138 8.83 -4.32 -9.94
CA GLY A 138 9.67 -3.45 -10.79
C GLY A 138 10.81 -2.74 -10.05
N THR A 139 10.67 -2.50 -8.74
CA THR A 139 11.73 -1.91 -7.91
C THR A 139 12.95 -2.82 -7.75
N LEU A 140 12.78 -4.13 -7.95
CA LEU A 140 13.86 -5.11 -7.88
C LEU A 140 14.88 -4.96 -9.02
N GLY A 141 14.63 -4.13 -10.03
CA GLY A 141 15.58 -3.72 -11.05
C GLY A 141 16.42 -2.49 -10.69
N GLU A 142 16.13 -1.80 -9.58
CA GLU A 142 16.76 -0.53 -9.21
C GLU A 142 18.01 -0.73 -8.34
N GLY A 143 19.15 -0.11 -8.75
CA GLY A 143 20.43 -0.24 -8.03
C GLY A 143 20.38 0.25 -6.58
N ALA A 144 19.68 1.37 -6.32
CA ALA A 144 19.53 1.96 -4.99
C ALA A 144 18.92 1.00 -3.95
N LEU A 145 18.09 0.04 -4.39
CA LEU A 145 17.61 -1.02 -3.51
C LEU A 145 18.78 -1.82 -2.94
N TYR A 146 19.67 -2.34 -3.78
CA TYR A 146 20.75 -3.24 -3.35
C TYR A 146 21.80 -2.54 -2.51
N GLU A 147 22.12 -1.30 -2.81
CA GLU A 147 22.97 -0.47 -1.96
C GLU A 147 22.35 -0.31 -0.57
N THR A 148 21.03 -0.09 -0.52
CA THR A 148 20.27 0.03 0.73
C THR A 148 20.22 -1.28 1.50
N LEU A 149 19.99 -2.43 0.83
CA LEU A 149 20.01 -3.75 1.48
C LEU A 149 21.35 -4.02 2.15
N ASN A 150 22.47 -3.68 1.49
CA ASN A 150 23.81 -3.82 2.07
C ASN A 150 23.96 -2.99 3.34
N LEU A 151 23.56 -1.72 3.33
CA LEU A 151 23.63 -0.84 4.51
C LEU A 151 22.69 -1.29 5.62
N ALA A 152 21.45 -1.68 5.28
CA ALA A 152 20.45 -2.14 6.24
C ALA A 152 20.93 -3.37 7.00
N SER A 153 21.53 -4.33 6.29
CA SER A 153 22.10 -5.54 6.88
C SER A 153 23.33 -5.21 7.73
N LEU A 154 24.31 -4.50 7.16
CA LEU A 154 25.56 -4.15 7.81
C LEU A 154 25.35 -3.42 9.14
N TRP A 155 24.39 -2.51 9.17
CA TRP A 155 24.09 -1.69 10.35
C TRP A 155 22.89 -2.20 11.15
N SER A 156 22.34 -3.39 10.82
CA SER A 156 21.20 -3.98 11.51
C SER A 156 20.05 -2.97 11.70
N ILE A 157 19.60 -2.35 10.60
CA ILE A 157 18.58 -1.30 10.62
C ILE A 157 17.19 -1.95 10.73
N PRO A 158 16.29 -1.51 11.63
CA PRO A 158 14.96 -2.10 11.82
C PRO A 158 13.97 -1.67 10.73
N VAL A 159 14.17 -2.15 9.51
CA VAL A 159 13.31 -1.90 8.36
C VAL A 159 12.70 -3.20 7.85
N LEU A 160 11.38 -3.19 7.61
CA LEU A 160 10.67 -4.24 6.90
C LEU A 160 10.44 -3.80 5.46
N ILE A 161 11.02 -4.51 4.50
CA ILE A 161 10.82 -4.27 3.08
C ILE A 161 9.73 -5.23 2.60
N VAL A 162 8.58 -4.69 2.20
CA VAL A 162 7.43 -5.46 1.71
C VAL A 162 7.41 -5.39 0.20
N VAL A 163 7.57 -6.53 -0.45
CA VAL A 163 7.45 -6.65 -1.91
C VAL A 163 6.05 -7.12 -2.25
N GLU A 164 5.27 -6.28 -2.90
CA GLU A 164 3.98 -6.64 -3.48
C GLU A 164 4.21 -7.12 -4.92
N GLU A 165 4.51 -8.41 -5.05
CA GLU A 165 4.77 -9.05 -6.33
C GLU A 165 3.45 -9.38 -6.99
N ASN A 166 3.09 -8.62 -8.04
CA ASN A 166 1.86 -8.81 -8.81
C ASN A 166 2.11 -9.24 -10.27
N GLY A 167 3.33 -9.62 -10.59
CA GLY A 167 3.75 -10.13 -11.89
C GLY A 167 4.03 -9.09 -12.96
N TYR A 168 3.79 -7.80 -12.69
CA TYR A 168 3.91 -6.76 -13.71
C TYR A 168 4.45 -5.43 -13.17
N ALA A 169 5.58 -5.00 -13.71
CA ALA A 169 6.04 -3.61 -13.61
C ALA A 169 5.37 -2.79 -14.71
N GLN A 170 4.28 -2.08 -14.38
CA GLN A 170 3.40 -1.38 -15.32
C GLN A 170 2.76 -2.37 -16.33
N THR A 171 3.32 -2.51 -17.52
CA THR A 171 2.91 -3.45 -18.58
C THR A 171 3.98 -4.51 -18.88
N THR A 172 5.14 -4.43 -18.21
CA THR A 172 6.25 -5.36 -18.39
C THR A 172 6.11 -6.54 -17.42
N PRO A 173 5.97 -7.77 -17.92
CA PRO A 173 6.00 -8.96 -17.08
C PRO A 173 7.29 -9.04 -16.25
N VAL A 174 7.18 -9.56 -15.02
CA VAL A 174 8.31 -9.58 -14.06
C VAL A 174 9.52 -10.31 -14.60
N GLU A 175 9.34 -11.39 -15.36
CA GLU A 175 10.42 -12.20 -15.98
C GLU A 175 11.25 -11.44 -17.03
N HIS A 176 10.73 -10.31 -17.54
CA HIS A 176 11.46 -9.43 -18.46
C HIS A 176 12.27 -8.34 -17.75
N GLY A 177 12.03 -8.11 -16.45
CA GLY A 177 12.68 -7.06 -15.66
C GLY A 177 13.52 -7.56 -14.50
N VAL A 178 13.21 -8.77 -13.99
CA VAL A 178 13.83 -9.33 -12.78
C VAL A 178 14.32 -10.74 -13.05
N SER A 179 15.64 -10.93 -13.04
CA SER A 179 16.25 -12.25 -13.20
C SER A 179 16.41 -12.95 -11.86
N GLY A 180 16.26 -14.28 -11.83
CA GLY A 180 16.51 -15.12 -10.66
C GLY A 180 15.39 -15.05 -9.61
N ASN A 181 15.68 -15.57 -8.43
CA ASN A 181 14.72 -15.69 -7.32
C ASN A 181 14.63 -14.38 -6.52
N ILE A 182 13.41 -13.91 -6.23
CA ILE A 182 13.18 -12.66 -5.49
C ILE A 182 13.70 -12.78 -4.05
N ALA A 183 13.37 -13.85 -3.33
CA ALA A 183 13.81 -14.08 -1.96
C ALA A 183 15.35 -14.14 -1.87
N GLY A 184 15.99 -14.85 -2.80
CA GLY A 184 17.44 -14.97 -2.86
C GLY A 184 18.18 -13.64 -2.97
N ARG A 185 17.54 -12.58 -3.50
CA ARG A 185 18.13 -11.23 -3.56
C ARG A 185 18.31 -10.61 -2.18
N PHE A 186 17.36 -10.83 -1.27
CA PHE A 186 17.44 -10.37 0.11
C PHE A 186 18.36 -11.27 0.94
N GLU A 187 18.26 -12.57 0.75
CA GLU A 187 19.08 -13.58 1.44
C GLU A 187 20.58 -13.41 1.12
N ALA A 188 20.94 -12.97 -0.08
CA ALA A 188 22.32 -12.66 -0.46
C ALA A 188 22.96 -11.57 0.42
N PHE A 189 22.17 -10.70 1.04
CA PHE A 189 22.63 -9.71 2.02
C PHE A 189 22.43 -10.16 3.46
N GLY A 190 22.09 -11.45 3.72
CA GLY A 190 21.81 -11.96 5.06
C GLY A 190 20.51 -11.46 5.67
N ILE A 191 19.60 -10.92 4.85
CA ILE A 191 18.30 -10.40 5.32
C ILE A 191 17.31 -11.55 5.45
N LYS A 192 16.68 -11.67 6.62
CA LYS A 192 15.62 -12.66 6.87
C LYS A 192 14.44 -12.42 5.94
N THR A 193 14.05 -13.44 5.19
CA THR A 193 12.97 -13.37 4.20
C THR A 193 11.77 -14.21 4.65
N TYR A 194 10.59 -13.63 4.47
CA TYR A 194 9.29 -14.26 4.62
C TYR A 194 8.57 -14.19 3.28
N GLU A 195 7.92 -15.26 2.85
CA GLU A 195 7.28 -15.34 1.53
C GLU A 195 5.92 -16.03 1.62
N LEU A 196 4.91 -15.49 0.94
CA LEU A 196 3.55 -16.02 0.94
C LEU A 196 2.89 -15.80 -0.42
N ALA A 197 2.34 -16.88 -0.98
CA ALA A 197 1.50 -16.85 -2.18
C ALA A 197 0.03 -17.05 -1.79
N SER A 198 -0.58 -16.00 -1.22
CA SER A 198 -1.98 -16.03 -0.78
C SER A 198 -2.59 -14.64 -0.78
N SER A 199 -3.88 -14.55 -1.12
CA SER A 199 -4.72 -13.36 -0.95
C SER A 199 -5.64 -13.46 0.29
N ASP A 200 -5.47 -14.50 1.11
CA ASP A 200 -6.19 -14.63 2.38
C ASP A 200 -5.59 -13.67 3.42
N VAL A 201 -6.37 -12.69 3.84
CA VAL A 201 -5.92 -11.66 4.78
C VAL A 201 -5.49 -12.23 6.13
N VAL A 202 -6.03 -13.38 6.55
CA VAL A 202 -5.65 -14.02 7.82
C VAL A 202 -4.24 -14.61 7.72
N GLU A 203 -3.92 -15.25 6.58
CA GLU A 203 -2.57 -15.78 6.32
C GLU A 203 -1.56 -14.64 6.17
N VAL A 204 -1.91 -13.59 5.41
CA VAL A 204 -1.10 -12.37 5.29
C VAL A 204 -0.83 -11.77 6.66
N SER A 205 -1.87 -11.59 7.49
CA SER A 205 -1.75 -11.03 8.83
C SER A 205 -0.84 -11.85 9.74
N ALA A 206 -0.98 -13.16 9.72
CA ALA A 206 -0.16 -14.05 10.55
C ALA A 206 1.33 -14.00 10.17
N LEU A 207 1.63 -13.90 8.86
CA LEU A 207 3.02 -13.80 8.41
C LEU A 207 3.61 -12.41 8.63
N ALA A 208 2.82 -11.35 8.38
CA ALA A 208 3.19 -9.96 8.64
C ALA A 208 3.53 -9.73 10.11
N GLN A 209 2.72 -10.28 11.03
CA GLN A 209 3.01 -10.24 12.47
C GLN A 209 4.39 -10.81 12.79
N LYS A 210 4.71 -12.01 12.29
CA LYS A 210 6.02 -12.65 12.51
C LYS A 210 7.17 -11.79 11.97
N ALA A 211 7.00 -11.21 10.78
CA ALA A 211 8.03 -10.36 10.19
C ALA A 211 8.25 -9.07 11.00
N ILE A 212 7.18 -8.41 11.43
CA ILE A 212 7.22 -7.18 12.25
C ILE A 212 7.84 -7.47 13.62
N GLU A 213 7.43 -8.57 14.27
CA GLU A 213 8.00 -9.00 15.57
C GLU A 213 9.50 -9.28 15.44
N PHE A 214 9.93 -9.91 14.34
CA PHE A 214 11.36 -10.14 14.08
C PHE A 214 12.12 -8.82 13.94
N VAL A 215 11.66 -7.90 13.06
CA VAL A 215 12.33 -6.61 12.82
C VAL A 215 12.47 -5.83 14.12
N ARG A 216 11.38 -5.73 14.88
CA ARG A 216 11.34 -5.00 16.15
C ARG A 216 12.18 -5.67 17.24
N GLY A 217 12.00 -6.97 17.43
CA GLY A 217 12.64 -7.72 18.50
C GLY A 217 14.13 -7.97 18.30
N LYS A 218 14.59 -8.06 17.03
CA LYS A 218 16.00 -8.25 16.70
C LYS A 218 16.72 -6.96 16.35
N THR A 219 15.99 -5.86 16.14
CA THR A 219 16.55 -4.61 15.60
C THR A 219 17.37 -4.92 14.33
N ALA A 220 16.74 -5.58 13.35
CA ALA A 220 17.38 -6.05 12.14
C ALA A 220 16.42 -5.95 10.94
N PRO A 221 16.93 -5.82 9.70
CA PRO A 221 16.07 -5.78 8.53
C PRO A 221 15.43 -7.14 8.25
N ALA A 222 14.24 -7.11 7.64
CA ALA A 222 13.62 -8.28 7.05
C ALA A 222 12.93 -7.92 5.73
N ALA A 223 12.69 -8.91 4.89
CA ALA A 223 11.87 -8.82 3.70
C ALA A 223 10.60 -9.67 3.87
N LEU A 224 9.47 -9.15 3.39
CA LEU A 224 8.21 -9.86 3.28
C LEU A 224 7.75 -9.81 1.82
N ILE A 225 7.74 -10.93 1.14
CA ILE A 225 7.31 -11.07 -0.24
C ILE A 225 5.88 -11.60 -0.24
N LEU A 226 4.97 -10.80 -0.80
CA LEU A 226 3.56 -11.14 -0.93
C LEU A 226 3.24 -11.28 -2.43
N HIS A 227 3.02 -12.51 -2.87
CA HIS A 227 2.52 -12.77 -4.22
C HIS A 227 1.03 -12.44 -4.25
N THR A 228 0.67 -11.47 -5.06
CA THR A 228 -0.65 -10.87 -5.07
C THR A 228 -1.13 -10.62 -6.50
N HIS A 229 -2.35 -10.15 -6.67
CA HIS A 229 -2.93 -9.95 -8.00
C HIS A 229 -3.56 -8.56 -8.11
N ARG A 230 -3.26 -7.88 -9.19
CA ARG A 230 -3.86 -6.62 -9.55
C ARG A 230 -5.03 -6.84 -10.51
N PHE A 231 -6.25 -6.42 -10.13
CA PHE A 231 -7.46 -6.62 -10.96
C PHE A 231 -7.81 -5.40 -11.82
N SER A 232 -7.06 -4.31 -11.70
CA SER A 232 -7.24 -3.10 -12.51
C SER A 232 -6.02 -2.87 -13.40
N ALA A 233 -6.17 -2.00 -14.40
CA ALA A 233 -5.05 -1.46 -15.18
C ALA A 233 -3.97 -0.86 -14.27
N HIS A 234 -2.76 -0.67 -14.79
CA HIS A 234 -1.71 0.01 -14.02
C HIS A 234 -2.16 1.43 -13.64
N SER A 235 -2.64 2.20 -14.62
CA SER A 235 -3.12 3.56 -14.42
C SER A 235 -4.27 3.94 -15.38
N LYS A 236 -3.96 4.50 -16.54
CA LYS A 236 -4.89 5.13 -17.49
C LYS A 236 -5.53 4.19 -18.52
N GLY A 237 -5.84 2.96 -18.17
CA GLY A 237 -6.37 2.01 -19.15
C GLY A 237 -5.29 1.39 -20.02
N ASP A 238 -4.07 1.37 -19.54
CA ASP A 238 -2.87 0.80 -20.15
C ASP A 238 -2.71 -0.72 -19.93
N ASP A 239 -3.80 -1.42 -19.67
CA ASP A 239 -3.77 -2.86 -19.41
C ASP A 239 -3.68 -3.65 -20.71
N THR A 240 -2.58 -4.37 -20.88
CA THR A 240 -2.32 -5.25 -22.02
C THR A 240 -2.61 -6.73 -21.71
N ARG A 241 -3.01 -7.04 -20.46
CA ARG A 241 -3.31 -8.41 -20.02
C ARG A 241 -4.62 -8.90 -20.62
N ASP A 242 -4.73 -10.19 -20.83
CA ASP A 242 -5.97 -10.84 -21.27
C ASP A 242 -7.07 -10.65 -20.20
N LYS A 243 -8.24 -10.20 -20.63
CA LYS A 243 -9.38 -9.93 -19.72
C LYS A 243 -9.93 -11.19 -19.07
N GLU A 244 -9.90 -12.32 -19.76
CA GLU A 244 -10.37 -13.60 -19.21
C GLU A 244 -9.37 -14.14 -18.18
N GLU A 245 -8.07 -13.90 -18.39
CA GLU A 245 -7.04 -14.23 -17.41
C GLU A 245 -7.22 -13.39 -16.13
N VAL A 246 -7.35 -12.07 -16.24
CA VAL A 246 -7.61 -11.19 -15.10
C VAL A 246 -8.89 -11.58 -14.36
N LYS A 247 -9.94 -11.97 -15.10
CA LYS A 247 -11.18 -12.45 -14.50
C LYS A 247 -10.97 -13.75 -13.71
N LYS A 248 -10.25 -14.73 -14.27
CA LYS A 248 -9.92 -15.99 -13.58
C LYS A 248 -9.13 -15.74 -12.30
N LEU A 249 -8.13 -14.82 -12.36
CA LEU A 249 -7.37 -14.42 -11.18
C LEU A 249 -8.29 -13.80 -10.11
N ARG A 250 -9.21 -12.93 -10.51
CA ARG A 250 -10.19 -12.34 -9.60
C ARG A 250 -11.12 -13.39 -8.99
N ASP A 251 -11.67 -14.27 -9.81
CA ASP A 251 -12.59 -15.34 -9.34
C ASP A 251 -11.91 -16.28 -8.33
N THR A 252 -10.57 -16.42 -8.41
CA THR A 252 -9.79 -17.33 -7.55
C THR A 252 -9.21 -16.62 -6.32
N TYR A 253 -8.72 -15.38 -6.48
CA TYR A 253 -7.86 -14.72 -5.50
C TYR A 253 -8.44 -13.40 -4.96
N ASP A 254 -9.74 -13.09 -5.16
CA ASP A 254 -10.33 -11.88 -4.59
C ASP A 254 -10.34 -11.97 -3.06
N PRO A 255 -9.55 -11.10 -2.35
CA PRO A 255 -9.40 -11.19 -0.91
C PRO A 255 -10.73 -10.98 -0.16
N LEU A 256 -11.66 -10.21 -0.73
CA LEU A 256 -12.99 -10.02 -0.15
C LEU A 256 -13.82 -11.31 -0.23
N GLU A 257 -13.82 -11.97 -1.40
CA GLU A 257 -14.56 -13.22 -1.59
C GLU A 257 -13.97 -14.37 -0.76
N LEU A 258 -12.65 -14.44 -0.63
CA LEU A 258 -11.97 -15.41 0.24
C LEU A 258 -12.32 -15.23 1.73
N HIS A 259 -12.48 -13.98 2.17
CA HIS A 259 -12.77 -13.68 3.58
C HIS A 259 -14.27 -13.67 3.92
N ARG A 260 -15.13 -13.44 2.92
CA ARG A 260 -16.60 -13.34 3.08
C ARG A 260 -17.25 -14.49 3.86
N PRO A 261 -16.88 -15.77 3.68
CA PRO A 261 -17.49 -16.89 4.42
C PRO A 261 -17.23 -16.86 5.93
N ARG A 262 -16.28 -16.06 6.44
CA ARG A 262 -15.96 -15.95 7.86
C ARG A 262 -16.88 -15.00 8.63
N ILE A 263 -17.75 -14.27 7.91
CA ILE A 263 -18.62 -13.25 8.51
C ILE A 263 -20.08 -13.59 8.27
N GLN A 264 -20.89 -13.50 9.30
CA GLN A 264 -22.33 -13.71 9.19
C GLN A 264 -22.96 -12.69 8.22
N MET A 265 -23.94 -13.12 7.43
CA MET A 265 -24.52 -12.31 6.37
C MET A 265 -25.12 -10.99 6.88
N GLU A 266 -25.78 -11.01 8.03
CA GLU A 266 -26.39 -9.84 8.63
C GLU A 266 -25.34 -8.80 9.04
N GLU A 267 -24.26 -9.25 9.70
CA GLU A 267 -23.15 -8.39 10.10
C GLU A 267 -22.42 -7.81 8.88
N ARG A 268 -22.19 -8.64 7.87
CA ARG A 268 -21.59 -8.21 6.61
C ARG A 268 -22.41 -7.12 5.94
N ASN A 269 -23.73 -7.29 5.84
CA ASN A 269 -24.61 -6.29 5.23
C ASN A 269 -24.56 -4.94 5.95
N ILE A 270 -24.43 -4.95 7.28
CA ILE A 270 -24.24 -3.73 8.07
C ILE A 270 -22.92 -3.08 7.72
N ILE A 271 -21.81 -3.84 7.71
CA ILE A 271 -20.47 -3.34 7.37
C ILE A 271 -20.47 -2.72 5.96
N GLU A 272 -21.01 -3.43 4.98
CA GLU A 272 -21.05 -2.98 3.59
C GLU A 272 -21.83 -1.68 3.44
N LYS A 273 -23.00 -1.58 4.09
CA LYS A 273 -23.82 -0.36 4.10
C LYS A 273 -23.09 0.82 4.72
N ASP A 274 -22.48 0.62 5.89
CA ASP A 274 -21.76 1.67 6.60
C ASP A 274 -20.57 2.19 5.77
N VAL A 275 -19.80 1.27 5.17
CA VAL A 275 -18.66 1.63 4.34
C VAL A 275 -19.10 2.41 3.09
N MET A 276 -20.19 2.01 2.45
CA MET A 276 -20.71 2.76 1.30
C MET A 276 -21.09 4.20 1.69
N ILE A 277 -21.71 4.40 2.86
CA ILE A 277 -22.02 5.75 3.37
C ILE A 277 -20.73 6.55 3.55
N VAL A 278 -19.70 5.96 4.20
CA VAL A 278 -18.39 6.63 4.41
C VAL A 278 -17.77 7.06 3.09
N VAL A 279 -17.76 6.18 2.09
CA VAL A 279 -17.18 6.49 0.78
C VAL A 279 -17.97 7.57 0.05
N ASP A 280 -19.31 7.48 0.05
CA ASP A 280 -20.16 8.48 -0.60
C ASP A 280 -20.03 9.86 0.04
N GLU A 281 -19.98 9.92 1.37
CA GLU A 281 -19.77 11.16 2.12
C GLU A 281 -18.38 11.75 1.85
N ALA A 282 -17.34 10.91 1.76
CA ALA A 282 -15.98 11.36 1.46
C ALA A 282 -15.88 12.09 0.12
N PHE A 283 -16.41 11.49 -0.94
CA PHE A 283 -16.38 12.12 -2.26
C PHE A 283 -17.33 13.30 -2.35
N LYS A 284 -18.52 13.25 -1.71
CA LYS A 284 -19.45 14.39 -1.64
C LYS A 284 -18.79 15.58 -0.94
N SER A 285 -18.18 15.36 0.22
CA SER A 285 -17.45 16.42 0.94
C SER A 285 -16.32 17.02 0.09
N ALA A 286 -15.58 16.15 -0.64
CA ALA A 286 -14.52 16.60 -1.52
C ALA A 286 -15.05 17.46 -2.69
N TYR A 287 -16.24 17.17 -3.24
CA TYR A 287 -16.86 18.02 -4.28
C TYR A 287 -17.11 19.44 -3.79
N ASP A 288 -17.63 19.57 -2.57
CA ASP A 288 -18.03 20.85 -1.99
C ASP A 288 -16.83 21.65 -1.44
N ALA A 289 -15.68 21.01 -1.25
CA ALA A 289 -14.49 21.65 -0.71
C ALA A 289 -13.85 22.66 -1.70
N PRO A 290 -13.26 23.76 -1.20
CA PRO A 290 -12.58 24.74 -2.03
C PRO A 290 -11.29 24.21 -2.64
N TYR A 291 -10.85 24.80 -3.74
CA TYR A 291 -9.50 24.62 -4.26
C TYR A 291 -8.49 25.47 -3.48
N PRO A 292 -7.24 25.02 -3.33
CA PRO A 292 -6.21 25.78 -2.64
C PRO A 292 -5.93 27.12 -3.36
N ILE A 293 -5.84 28.19 -2.59
CA ILE A 293 -5.50 29.52 -3.11
C ILE A 293 -3.97 29.60 -3.24
N LEU A 294 -3.48 29.98 -4.41
CA LEU A 294 -2.06 30.33 -4.59
C LEU A 294 -1.75 31.57 -3.77
N ARG A 295 -0.87 31.45 -2.77
CA ARG A 295 -0.38 32.61 -2.04
C ARG A 295 0.45 33.47 -2.99
N GLU A 296 0.18 34.78 -3.00
CA GLU A 296 0.89 35.72 -3.86
C GLU A 296 2.41 35.79 -3.60
N GLU A 297 2.84 35.41 -2.39
CA GLU A 297 4.24 35.31 -1.98
C GLU A 297 5.05 34.23 -2.73
N LEU A 298 4.41 33.39 -3.55
CA LEU A 298 5.07 32.36 -4.35
C LEU A 298 5.14 32.73 -5.85
N LYS A 299 4.78 33.96 -6.20
CA LYS A 299 5.01 34.57 -7.52
C LYS A 299 6.33 35.32 -7.50
#